data_44fe0635c37db5ba9b8b0d5f9265b986
#
_entry.id   44fe0635c37db5ba9b8b0d5f9265b986
#
_cell.length_a   1.000
_cell.length_b   1.000
_cell.length_c   1.000
_cell.angle_alpha   90.00
_cell.angle_beta   90.00
_cell.angle_gamma   90.00
#
_symmetry.space_group_name_H-M   'P 1'
#
loop_
_entity.id
_entity.type
_entity.pdbx_description
1 polymer ?
#
loop_
_entity_poly.entity_id
_entity_poly.type
_entity_poly.pdbx_seq_one_letter_code
_entity_poly.pdbx_strand_id
1 'polypeptide(L)'
;MLTDIEIAQQAKMKKIGEIAANLGIEEDEVEQYGHYKAKLNQNLFNRLADKPDGKLILVTAINPTPAGEGKTTTSVGLCEAMNKTGRKAILALREPSLGPVFGIKGGYKRICKDGPVLVREEVIW
;
A
#
# COMPACT_ATOMS: atom_id res chain seq x y z
N MET A 1 17.85 -17.08 9.62
CA MET A 1 16.61 -16.37 9.22
C MET A 1 17.00 -14.92 9.03
N LEU A 2 16.68 -14.30 7.89
CA LEU A 2 17.02 -12.91 7.62
C LEU A 2 16.22 -11.98 8.55
N THR A 3 16.85 -10.91 9.00
CA THR A 3 16.17 -9.85 9.75
C THR A 3 15.27 -9.02 8.83
N ASP A 4 14.30 -8.29 9.39
CA ASP A 4 13.42 -7.40 8.62
C ASP A 4 14.19 -6.35 7.81
N ILE A 5 15.31 -5.87 8.35
CA ILE A 5 16.19 -4.91 7.69
C ILE A 5 16.88 -5.54 6.47
N GLU A 6 17.42 -6.75 6.61
CA GLU A 6 18.06 -7.47 5.50
C GLU A 6 17.06 -7.79 4.38
N ILE A 7 15.83 -8.17 4.74
CA ILE A 7 14.76 -8.40 3.75
C ILE A 7 14.42 -7.09 3.01
N ALA A 8 14.29 -5.97 3.74
CA ALA A 8 14.00 -4.67 3.14
C ALA A 8 15.12 -4.17 2.21
N GLN A 9 16.37 -4.37 2.60
CA GLN A 9 17.53 -3.97 1.78
C GLN A 9 17.72 -4.82 0.52
N GLN A 10 17.27 -6.07 0.52
CA GLN A 10 17.32 -6.95 -0.65
C GLN A 10 16.13 -6.76 -1.60
N ALA A 11 15.10 -6.04 -1.19
CA ALA A 11 13.91 -5.81 -2.00
C ALA A 11 14.25 -4.92 -3.21
N LYS A 12 13.89 -5.40 -4.41
CA LYS A 12 13.98 -4.60 -5.64
C LYS A 12 12.65 -3.89 -5.85
N MET A 13 12.63 -2.59 -5.57
CA MET A 13 11.45 -1.76 -5.78
C MET A 13 11.23 -1.51 -7.28
N LYS A 14 9.98 -1.62 -7.73
CA LYS A 14 9.55 -1.19 -9.05
C LYS A 14 9.34 0.31 -9.07
N LYS A 15 9.50 0.95 -10.23
CA LYS A 15 9.20 2.37 -10.37
C LYS A 15 7.69 2.61 -10.26
N ILE A 16 7.30 3.73 -9.66
CA ILE A 16 5.89 4.04 -9.42
C ILE A 16 5.07 4.12 -10.71
N GLY A 17 5.65 4.57 -11.82
CA GLY A 17 5.00 4.57 -13.12
C GLY A 17 4.64 3.17 -13.63
N GLU A 18 5.50 2.16 -13.39
CA GLU A 18 5.20 0.77 -13.73
C GLU A 18 4.03 0.23 -12.91
N ILE A 19 3.98 0.61 -11.63
CA ILE A 19 2.88 0.24 -10.73
C ILE A 19 1.56 0.86 -11.19
N ALA A 20 1.57 2.16 -11.51
CA ALA A 20 0.40 2.86 -12.03
C ALA A 20 -0.13 2.21 -13.32
N ALA A 21 0.76 1.93 -14.27
CA ALA A 21 0.40 1.26 -15.53
C ALA A 21 -0.22 -0.13 -15.30
N ASN A 22 0.32 -0.93 -14.36
CA ASN A 22 -0.22 -2.25 -14.01
C ASN A 22 -1.63 -2.16 -13.40
N LEU A 23 -1.97 -1.05 -12.77
CA LEU A 23 -3.31 -0.77 -12.24
C LEU A 23 -4.27 -0.20 -13.29
N GLY A 24 -3.78 0.14 -14.49
CA GLY A 24 -4.56 0.81 -15.52
C GLY A 24 -4.77 2.30 -15.24
N ILE A 25 -3.86 2.90 -14.49
CA ILE A 25 -3.82 4.34 -14.21
C ILE A 25 -2.94 4.98 -15.30
N GLU A 26 -3.44 6.02 -15.94
CA GLU A 26 -2.76 6.71 -17.02
C GLU A 26 -1.70 7.69 -16.50
N GLU A 27 -0.73 8.05 -17.33
CA GLU A 27 0.40 8.87 -16.89
C GLU A 27 -0.02 10.28 -16.45
N ASP A 28 -1.03 10.84 -17.08
CA ASP A 28 -1.61 12.14 -16.75
C ASP A 28 -2.54 12.12 -15.51
N GLU A 29 -2.82 10.94 -14.99
CA GLU A 29 -3.62 10.74 -13.77
C GLU A 29 -2.77 10.65 -12.50
N VAL A 30 -1.44 10.67 -12.64
CA VAL A 30 -0.48 10.59 -11.53
C VAL A 30 0.48 11.76 -11.50
N GLU A 31 0.73 12.27 -10.32
CA GLU A 31 1.80 13.24 -10.05
C GLU A 31 2.95 12.53 -9.35
N GLN A 32 4.04 12.29 -10.08
CA GLN A 32 5.18 11.55 -9.54
C GLN A 32 6.05 12.44 -8.64
N TYR A 33 6.38 11.92 -7.46
CA TYR A 33 7.33 12.49 -6.50
C TYR A 33 8.57 11.59 -6.42
N GLY A 34 9.48 11.75 -7.37
CA GLY A 34 10.62 10.85 -7.54
C GLY A 34 10.22 9.51 -8.18
N HIS A 35 11.02 8.46 -7.92
CA HIS A 35 10.88 7.19 -8.62
C HIS A 35 9.85 6.22 -8.02
N TYR A 36 9.50 6.40 -6.74
CA TYR A 36 8.81 5.38 -5.95
C TYR A 36 7.54 5.88 -5.26
N LYS A 37 7.14 7.12 -5.51
CA LYS A 37 5.95 7.73 -4.90
C LYS A 37 5.22 8.58 -5.92
N ALA A 38 3.89 8.56 -5.88
CA ALA A 38 3.04 9.44 -6.67
C ALA A 38 1.77 9.80 -5.90
N LYS A 39 1.14 10.89 -6.29
CA LYS A 39 -0.23 11.24 -5.92
C LYS A 39 -1.16 10.94 -7.09
N LEU A 40 -2.38 10.55 -6.77
CA LEU A 40 -3.47 10.42 -7.73
C LEU A 40 -4.15 11.78 -7.89
N ASN A 41 -4.36 12.19 -9.14
CA ASN A 41 -5.03 13.45 -9.41
C ASN A 41 -6.54 13.28 -9.66
N GLN A 42 -7.27 14.37 -9.78
CA GLN A 42 -8.71 14.35 -9.93
C GLN A 42 -9.19 13.71 -11.24
N ASN A 43 -8.36 13.69 -12.29
CA ASN A 43 -8.72 13.10 -13.58
C ASN A 43 -9.03 11.62 -13.46
N LEU A 44 -8.25 10.87 -12.66
CA LEU A 44 -8.51 9.47 -12.37
C LEU A 44 -9.92 9.27 -11.78
N PHE A 45 -10.28 10.06 -10.77
CA PHE A 45 -11.58 9.95 -10.12
C PHE A 45 -12.72 10.31 -11.07
N ASN A 46 -12.54 11.32 -11.91
CA ASN A 46 -13.51 11.69 -12.93
C ASN A 46 -13.72 10.57 -13.96
N ARG A 47 -12.63 9.93 -14.43
CA ARG A 47 -12.70 8.81 -15.37
C ARG A 47 -13.36 7.57 -14.78
N LEU A 48 -13.20 7.36 -13.48
CA LEU A 48 -13.73 6.19 -12.78
C LEU A 48 -15.14 6.41 -12.20
N ALA A 49 -15.69 7.62 -12.26
CA ALA A 49 -16.96 7.97 -11.61
C ALA A 49 -18.14 7.05 -12.01
N ASP A 50 -18.18 6.62 -13.28
CA ASP A 50 -19.24 5.74 -13.81
C ASP A 50 -18.86 4.25 -13.77
N LYS A 51 -17.71 3.90 -13.20
CA LYS A 51 -17.30 2.50 -13.08
C LYS A 51 -17.87 1.87 -11.82
N PRO A 52 -18.23 0.59 -11.85
CA PRO A 52 -18.67 -0.10 -10.64
C PRO A 52 -17.54 -0.17 -9.62
N ASP A 53 -17.88 0.04 -8.36
CA ASP A 53 -16.96 -0.07 -7.25
C ASP A 53 -16.40 -1.49 -7.11
N GLY A 54 -15.13 -1.57 -6.73
CA GLY A 54 -14.50 -2.81 -6.31
C GLY A 54 -15.04 -3.29 -4.95
N LYS A 55 -14.63 -4.48 -4.54
CA LYS A 55 -14.98 -5.01 -3.22
C LYS A 55 -14.06 -4.42 -2.16
N LEU A 56 -14.64 -3.80 -1.14
CA LEU A 56 -13.93 -3.28 0.01
C LEU A 56 -13.81 -4.35 1.09
N ILE A 57 -12.60 -4.61 1.55
CA ILE A 57 -12.31 -5.50 2.68
C ILE A 57 -11.74 -4.64 3.81
N LEU A 58 -12.50 -4.50 4.89
CA LEU A 58 -12.05 -3.76 6.07
C LEU A 58 -11.36 -4.70 7.05
N VAL A 59 -10.11 -4.37 7.40
CA VAL A 59 -9.35 -5.05 8.46
C VAL A 59 -9.32 -4.14 9.69
N THR A 60 -9.94 -4.57 10.75
CA THR A 60 -10.06 -3.81 11.99
C THR A 60 -9.85 -4.69 13.23
N ALA A 61 -9.84 -4.10 14.40
CA ALA A 61 -9.77 -4.81 15.68
C ALA A 61 -10.86 -4.29 16.62
N ILE A 62 -11.38 -5.16 17.45
CA ILE A 62 -12.45 -4.85 18.41
C ILE A 62 -11.90 -3.91 19.50
N ASN A 63 -10.77 -4.26 20.09
CA ASN A 63 -10.13 -3.48 21.15
C ASN A 63 -8.66 -3.17 20.83
N PRO A 64 -8.16 -1.97 21.16
CA PRO A 64 -6.74 -1.67 21.07
C PRO A 64 -5.96 -2.40 22.15
N THR A 65 -4.76 -2.88 21.81
CA THR A 65 -3.82 -3.49 22.76
C THR A 65 -2.48 -2.74 22.76
N PRO A 66 -1.71 -2.75 23.86
CA PRO A 66 -0.40 -2.11 23.90
C PRO A 66 0.61 -2.67 22.88
N ALA A 67 0.52 -3.96 22.59
CA ALA A 67 1.40 -4.65 21.65
C ALA A 67 1.00 -4.46 20.17
N GLY A 68 -0.20 -3.92 19.93
CA GLY A 68 -0.81 -3.89 18.58
C GLY A 68 -1.57 -5.18 18.26
N GLU A 69 -2.51 -5.10 17.33
CA GLU A 69 -3.43 -6.20 16.98
C GLU A 69 -3.08 -6.88 15.65
N GLY A 70 -2.00 -6.46 15.00
CA GLY A 70 -1.56 -7.03 13.73
C GLY A 70 -2.41 -6.61 12.50
N LYS A 71 -3.22 -5.55 12.59
CA LYS A 71 -4.06 -5.07 11.48
C LYS A 71 -3.26 -4.84 10.19
N THR A 72 -2.17 -4.11 10.28
CA THR A 72 -1.31 -3.81 9.14
C THR A 72 -0.68 -5.08 8.57
N THR A 73 -0.15 -5.95 9.41
CA THR A 73 0.46 -7.22 8.98
C THR A 73 -0.57 -8.10 8.27
N THR A 74 -1.78 -8.21 8.82
CA THR A 74 -2.88 -8.96 8.20
C THR A 74 -3.29 -8.35 6.85
N SER A 75 -3.42 -7.02 6.77
CA SER A 75 -3.79 -6.33 5.54
C SER A 75 -2.75 -6.53 4.44
N VAL A 76 -1.46 -6.41 4.77
CA VAL A 76 -0.35 -6.65 3.84
C VAL A 76 -0.38 -8.09 3.34
N GLY A 77 -0.41 -9.06 4.25
CA GLY A 77 -0.43 -10.49 3.90
C GLY A 77 -1.64 -10.88 3.05
N LEU A 78 -2.82 -10.33 3.35
CA LEU A 78 -4.03 -10.58 2.56
C LEU A 78 -3.90 -10.00 1.14
N CYS A 79 -3.43 -8.76 1.00
CA CYS A 79 -3.22 -8.13 -0.30
C CYS A 79 -2.20 -8.91 -1.15
N GLU A 80 -1.08 -9.32 -0.57
CA GLU A 80 -0.09 -10.17 -1.25
C GLU A 80 -0.68 -11.51 -1.70
N ALA A 81 -1.41 -12.18 -0.83
CA ALA A 81 -2.05 -13.46 -1.15
C ALA A 81 -3.05 -13.33 -2.30
N MET A 82 -3.86 -12.26 -2.30
CA MET A 82 -4.81 -11.98 -3.39
C MET A 82 -4.09 -11.74 -4.72
N ASN A 83 -3.05 -10.92 -4.74
CA ASN A 83 -2.27 -10.65 -5.95
C ASN A 83 -1.55 -11.92 -6.47
N LYS A 84 -0.99 -12.74 -5.59
CA LYS A 84 -0.38 -14.03 -5.95
C LYS A 84 -1.38 -15.05 -6.52
N THR A 85 -2.63 -14.97 -6.12
CA THR A 85 -3.70 -15.84 -6.67
C THR A 85 -4.35 -15.26 -7.93
N GLY A 86 -3.76 -14.21 -8.53
CA GLY A 86 -4.23 -13.62 -9.79
C GLY A 86 -5.39 -12.63 -9.62
N ARG A 87 -5.71 -12.23 -8.40
CA ARG A 87 -6.73 -11.21 -8.14
C ARG A 87 -6.06 -9.84 -8.08
N LYS A 88 -6.68 -8.83 -8.68
CA LYS A 88 -6.22 -7.44 -8.56
C LYS A 88 -6.65 -6.90 -7.21
N ALA A 89 -5.71 -6.62 -6.33
CA ALA A 89 -5.96 -6.04 -5.03
C ALA A 89 -5.00 -4.86 -4.78
N ILE A 90 -5.54 -3.82 -4.18
CA ILE A 90 -4.80 -2.63 -3.74
C ILE A 90 -4.90 -2.56 -2.22
N LEU A 91 -3.76 -2.34 -1.58
CA LEU A 91 -3.70 -2.15 -0.14
C LEU A 91 -3.84 -0.67 0.19
N ALA A 92 -4.87 -0.32 0.96
CA ALA A 92 -5.02 1.02 1.50
C ALA A 92 -4.69 1.00 3.00
N LEU A 93 -3.69 1.74 3.40
CA LEU A 93 -3.24 1.82 4.79
C LEU A 93 -3.44 3.23 5.36
N ARG A 94 -3.62 3.27 6.67
CA ARG A 94 -3.53 4.52 7.40
C ARG A 94 -2.09 5.03 7.37
N GLU A 95 -1.92 6.35 7.29
CA GLU A 95 -0.62 6.99 7.46
C GLU A 95 0.06 6.53 8.76
N PRO A 96 1.35 6.13 8.72
CA PRO A 96 2.06 5.71 9.91
C PRO A 96 2.19 6.87 10.90
N SER A 97 2.01 6.56 12.18
CA SER A 97 2.30 7.54 13.24
C SER A 97 3.82 7.73 13.39
N LEU A 98 4.23 8.78 14.09
CA LEU A 98 5.63 9.00 14.47
C LEU A 98 6.21 7.91 15.40
N GLY A 99 5.42 6.89 15.73
CA GLY A 99 5.81 5.76 16.57
C GLY A 99 7.11 5.07 16.18
N PRO A 100 7.47 4.89 14.88
CA PRO A 100 8.74 4.30 14.50
C PRO A 100 9.96 5.14 14.90
N VAL A 101 9.78 6.45 15.05
CA VAL A 101 10.85 7.39 15.41
C VAL A 101 10.93 7.57 16.92
N PHE A 102 9.78 7.55 17.62
CA PHE A 102 9.68 7.84 19.05
C PHE A 102 9.15 6.67 19.91
N GLY A 103 8.89 5.51 19.31
CA GLY A 103 8.35 4.34 20.03
C GLY A 103 8.03 3.15 19.13
N ILE A 104 7.51 2.10 19.73
CA ILE A 104 7.35 0.79 19.09
C ILE A 104 6.08 0.70 18.18
N LYS A 105 5.12 1.62 18.28
CA LYS A 105 3.86 1.57 17.53
C LYS A 105 3.94 2.27 16.19
N GLY A 106 3.48 1.61 15.14
CA GLY A 106 3.07 2.22 13.88
C GLY A 106 4.13 2.31 12.80
N GLY A 107 5.14 1.44 12.81
CA GLY A 107 6.13 1.38 11.72
C GLY A 107 5.74 0.41 10.62
N TYR A 108 5.88 0.81 9.37
CA TYR A 108 5.88 -0.13 8.26
C TYR A 108 7.22 -0.84 8.22
N LYS A 109 7.25 -2.05 8.72
CA LYS A 109 8.43 -2.91 8.57
C LYS A 109 8.39 -3.76 7.30
N ARG A 110 7.26 -3.78 6.60
CA ARG A 110 7.09 -4.56 5.39
C ARG A 110 6.12 -3.86 4.45
N ILE A 111 6.60 -3.53 3.28
CA ILE A 111 5.79 -3.08 2.16
C ILE A 111 5.47 -4.32 1.31
N CYS A 112 4.29 -4.40 0.72
CA CYS A 112 3.93 -5.47 -0.20
C CYS A 112 4.99 -5.62 -1.29
N LYS A 113 5.57 -6.81 -1.40
CA LYS A 113 6.60 -7.08 -2.41
C LYS A 113 6.04 -7.02 -3.84
N ASP A 114 4.78 -7.33 -4.01
CA ASP A 114 4.15 -7.57 -5.30
C ASP A 114 2.86 -6.75 -5.54
N GLY A 115 2.56 -5.75 -4.71
CA GLY A 115 1.33 -4.96 -4.85
C GLY A 115 1.47 -3.50 -4.42
N PRO A 116 0.66 -2.61 -4.96
CA PRO A 116 0.67 -1.20 -4.61
C PRO A 116 0.07 -0.94 -3.22
N VAL A 117 0.60 0.05 -2.54
CA VAL A 117 0.11 0.54 -1.25
C VAL A 117 -0.40 1.96 -1.44
N LEU A 118 -1.67 2.18 -1.11
CA LEU A 118 -2.27 3.49 -1.06
C LEU A 118 -2.25 4.00 0.38
N VAL A 119 -1.67 5.17 0.61
CA VAL A 119 -1.69 5.85 1.90
C VAL A 119 -2.35 7.20 1.71
N ARG A 120 -3.60 7.32 2.15
CA ARG A 120 -4.47 8.46 1.84
C ARG A 120 -4.57 8.69 0.32
N GLU A 121 -4.16 9.85 -0.17
CA GLU A 121 -4.16 10.23 -1.58
C GLU A 121 -2.82 9.93 -2.28
N GLU A 122 -1.92 9.21 -1.62
CA GLU A 122 -0.60 8.90 -2.13
C GLU A 122 -0.47 7.40 -2.39
N VAL A 123 0.09 7.05 -3.55
CA VAL A 123 0.52 5.69 -3.85
C VAL A 123 2.00 5.58 -3.54
N ILE A 124 2.36 4.72 -2.61
CA ILE A 124 3.74 4.45 -2.19
C ILE A 124 4.04 2.98 -2.48
N TRP A 125 5.21 2.75 -2.96
CA TRP A 125 5.74 1.42 -3.17
C TRP A 125 6.90 1.12 -2.23
#